data_968cadab882e87bff5a0210ca26f04d2
#
_entry.id   968cadab882e87bff5a0210ca26f04d2
#
_cell.length_a   1.000
_cell.length_b   1.000
_cell.length_c   1.000
_cell.angle_alpha   90.00
_cell.angle_beta   90.00
_cell.angle_gamma   90.00
#
_symmetry.space_group_name_H-M   'P 1'
#
loop_
_entity.id
_entity.type
_entity.pdbx_description
1 polymer ?
#
loop_
_entity_poly.entity_id
_entity_poly.type
_entity_poly.pdbx_seq_one_letter_code
_entity_poly.pdbx_strand_id
1 'polypeptide(L)'
;MAKTATHAPAEHPGINDDIGEELRLRLYRTQFELREAEQRAFDLFLQNLVKGTSHLSLGQEAVAAGFAVAMQPGDLSFCTYRGHAHTLARGVPIEQVLGELMQRDNGLMRGKGGSMHLTSVERGVMGSYAIVGAHLPIACGAAWRAQYKGQKDVSVCFFGDGTTNIGAFHEALNFAAVWKLPVIFVCENNFYMEYTPISEVTAVAHPAADRAAAYGLERIVIDGNDADVVYRTASSAYQKARAGLGPSLIECLTYRHSGHSRADPAKYRPDGELEKWKERDPIKIYRERLKQFGIGEDAIRAIETDVKRRVDAATEACKAAPPPSLDILTTDVYADGGFAWRN
;
A
#
# COMPACT_ATOMS: atom_id res chain seq x y z
N MET A 1 -31.12 13.17 8.50
CA MET A 1 -31.07 11.69 8.66
C MET A 1 -30.19 11.17 7.55
N ALA A 2 -28.92 10.96 7.82
CA ALA A 2 -28.00 10.39 6.85
C ALA A 2 -28.35 8.90 6.65
N LYS A 3 -28.67 8.52 5.42
CA LYS A 3 -28.83 7.11 5.04
C LYS A 3 -27.46 6.46 5.10
N THR A 4 -27.22 5.64 6.11
CA THR A 4 -26.11 4.69 6.15
C THR A 4 -26.32 3.73 4.97
N ALA A 5 -25.61 3.98 3.88
CA ALA A 5 -25.53 3.04 2.77
C ALA A 5 -24.69 1.84 3.24
N THR A 6 -25.36 0.77 3.60
CA THR A 6 -24.72 -0.54 3.79
C THR A 6 -24.31 -1.05 2.43
N HIS A 7 -23.09 -0.75 2.01
CA HIS A 7 -22.50 -1.37 0.82
C HIS A 7 -21.93 -2.74 1.19
N ALA A 8 -22.75 -3.79 1.05
CA ALA A 8 -22.21 -5.13 0.89
C ALA A 8 -21.59 -5.21 -0.52
N PRO A 9 -20.31 -5.56 -0.69
CA PRO A 9 -19.75 -5.84 -2.00
C PRO A 9 -20.50 -7.01 -2.63
N ALA A 10 -20.72 -6.94 -3.94
CA ALA A 10 -21.31 -8.03 -4.69
C ALA A 10 -20.44 -9.29 -4.53
N GLU A 11 -21.05 -10.41 -4.18
CA GLU A 11 -20.41 -11.72 -4.32
C GLU A 11 -20.13 -11.94 -5.81
N HIS A 12 -18.87 -12.17 -6.16
CA HIS A 12 -18.44 -12.55 -7.51
C HIS A 12 -18.11 -14.05 -7.51
N PRO A 13 -19.10 -14.95 -7.65
CA PRO A 13 -18.81 -16.37 -7.82
C PRO A 13 -18.15 -16.58 -9.19
N GLY A 14 -17.05 -17.31 -9.23
CA GLY A 14 -16.40 -17.77 -10.47
C GLY A 14 -15.22 -16.97 -11.00
N ILE A 15 -14.79 -15.88 -10.35
CA ILE A 15 -13.66 -15.07 -10.83
C ILE A 15 -12.28 -15.75 -10.64
N ASN A 16 -12.20 -16.81 -9.85
CA ASN A 16 -10.95 -17.24 -9.22
C ASN A 16 -10.41 -18.60 -9.67
N ASP A 17 -11.09 -19.32 -10.55
CA ASP A 17 -10.76 -20.71 -10.89
C ASP A 17 -9.44 -20.88 -11.67
N ASP A 18 -8.92 -19.80 -12.25
CA ASP A 18 -7.68 -19.76 -13.04
C ASP A 18 -6.45 -19.25 -12.28
N ILE A 19 -6.59 -18.91 -10.97
CA ILE A 19 -5.44 -18.60 -10.10
C ILE A 19 -4.87 -19.94 -9.58
N GLY A 20 -3.67 -20.30 -10.04
CA GLY A 20 -3.00 -21.53 -9.64
C GLY A 20 -2.55 -21.50 -8.16
N GLU A 21 -2.25 -22.70 -7.63
CA GLU A 21 -1.86 -22.88 -6.22
C GLU A 21 -0.65 -22.05 -5.82
N GLU A 22 0.41 -22.02 -6.62
CA GLU A 22 1.63 -21.26 -6.33
C GLU A 22 1.32 -19.78 -6.13
N LEU A 23 0.51 -19.21 -7.01
CA LEU A 23 0.11 -17.81 -6.94
C LEU A 23 -0.75 -17.53 -5.70
N ARG A 24 -1.66 -18.44 -5.36
CA ARG A 24 -2.49 -18.35 -4.14
C ARG A 24 -1.63 -18.38 -2.89
N LEU A 25 -0.68 -19.29 -2.80
CA LEU A 25 0.25 -19.38 -1.68
C LEU A 25 1.13 -18.12 -1.58
N ARG A 26 1.52 -17.54 -2.71
CA ARG A 26 2.26 -16.28 -2.75
C ARG A 26 1.42 -15.11 -2.26
N LEU A 27 0.15 -14.99 -2.69
CA LEU A 27 -0.77 -13.96 -2.21
C LEU A 27 -1.00 -14.08 -0.70
N TYR A 28 -1.20 -15.29 -0.20
CA TYR A 28 -1.37 -15.53 1.23
C TYR A 28 -0.11 -15.18 2.03
N ARG A 29 1.04 -15.70 1.62
CA ARG A 29 2.34 -15.42 2.25
C ARG A 29 2.57 -13.91 2.34
N THR A 30 2.32 -13.19 1.26
CA THR A 30 2.52 -11.73 1.25
C THR A 30 1.60 -11.06 2.26
N GLN A 31 0.30 -11.32 2.22
CA GLN A 31 -0.65 -10.74 3.20
C GLN A 31 -0.26 -11.04 4.64
N PHE A 32 0.12 -12.29 4.92
CA PHE A 32 0.47 -12.71 6.28
C PHE A 32 1.78 -12.07 6.75
N GLU A 33 2.77 -11.93 5.87
CA GLU A 33 4.02 -11.22 6.17
C GLU A 33 3.77 -9.74 6.50
N LEU A 34 2.91 -9.08 5.73
CA LEU A 34 2.53 -7.69 5.99
C LEU A 34 1.87 -7.55 7.37
N ARG A 35 0.92 -8.44 7.70
CA ARG A 35 0.24 -8.44 9.01
C ARG A 35 1.21 -8.62 10.16
N GLU A 36 2.07 -9.62 10.10
CA GLU A 36 3.01 -9.94 11.19
C GLU A 36 4.05 -8.82 11.37
N ALA A 37 4.54 -8.24 10.28
CA ALA A 37 5.47 -7.12 10.34
C ALA A 37 4.82 -5.84 10.91
N GLU A 38 3.59 -5.52 10.52
CA GLU A 38 2.85 -4.36 11.03
C GLU A 38 2.45 -4.52 12.49
N GLN A 39 2.03 -5.72 12.91
CA GLN A 39 1.76 -6.02 14.31
C GLN A 39 3.05 -5.90 15.15
N ARG A 40 4.16 -6.40 14.63
CA ARG A 40 5.47 -6.26 15.27
C ARG A 40 5.89 -4.78 15.39
N ALA A 41 5.66 -3.97 14.36
CA ALA A 41 5.93 -2.53 14.40
C ALA A 41 5.10 -1.84 15.51
N PHE A 42 3.85 -2.26 15.70
CA PHE A 42 3.01 -1.79 16.82
C PHE A 42 3.57 -2.21 18.19
N ASP A 43 3.94 -3.47 18.34
CA ASP A 43 4.48 -4.00 19.61
C ASP A 43 5.81 -3.31 19.98
N LEU A 44 6.67 -3.05 18.99
CA LEU A 44 7.92 -2.31 19.18
C LEU A 44 7.68 -0.85 19.54
N PHE A 45 6.60 -0.26 19.05
CA PHE A 45 6.20 1.08 19.50
C PHE A 45 5.80 1.09 20.97
N LEU A 46 4.99 0.13 21.43
CA LEU A 46 4.62 0.03 22.84
C LEU A 46 5.84 -0.13 23.76
N GLN A 47 6.93 -0.71 23.23
CA GLN A 47 8.23 -0.81 23.89
C GLN A 47 9.10 0.46 23.74
N ASN A 48 8.56 1.53 23.14
CA ASN A 48 9.28 2.77 22.84
C ASN A 48 10.53 2.59 21.95
N LEU A 49 10.56 1.55 21.12
CA LEU A 49 11.65 1.27 20.19
C LEU A 49 11.40 1.88 18.80
N VAL A 50 10.15 2.01 18.36
CA VAL A 50 9.77 2.72 17.14
C VAL A 50 9.45 4.17 17.49
N LYS A 51 10.11 5.10 16.82
CA LYS A 51 10.03 6.54 17.11
C LYS A 51 9.19 7.29 16.07
N GLY A 52 8.80 8.51 16.41
CA GLY A 52 8.05 9.40 15.52
C GLY A 52 6.62 8.93 15.25
N THR A 53 5.94 9.54 14.30
CA THR A 53 4.60 9.17 13.87
C THR A 53 4.65 7.97 12.93
N SER A 54 3.76 7.01 13.14
CA SER A 54 3.67 5.80 12.34
C SER A 54 2.21 5.45 12.05
N HIS A 55 1.96 4.92 10.85
CA HIS A 55 0.62 4.63 10.36
C HIS A 55 0.59 3.18 9.85
N LEU A 56 -0.18 2.33 10.51
CA LEU A 56 -0.23 0.90 10.23
C LEU A 56 -1.26 0.57 9.15
N SER A 57 -0.94 -0.37 8.29
CA SER A 57 -1.82 -0.87 7.21
C SER A 57 -2.66 -2.09 7.62
N LEU A 58 -2.78 -2.37 8.92
CA LEU A 58 -3.55 -3.50 9.43
C LEU A 58 -5.00 -3.46 8.91
N GLY A 59 -5.44 -4.54 8.28
CA GLY A 59 -6.74 -4.69 7.64
C GLY A 59 -6.77 -4.35 6.14
N GLN A 60 -5.68 -3.82 5.57
CA GLN A 60 -5.58 -3.39 4.16
C GLN A 60 -4.56 -4.23 3.36
N GLU A 61 -4.11 -5.37 3.89
CA GLU A 61 -3.00 -6.17 3.35
C GLU A 61 -3.29 -6.71 1.95
N ALA A 62 -4.55 -7.01 1.64
CA ALA A 62 -4.91 -7.59 0.35
C ALA A 62 -4.67 -6.62 -0.83
N VAL A 63 -4.85 -5.31 -0.62
CA VAL A 63 -4.56 -4.29 -1.65
C VAL A 63 -3.07 -4.31 -1.98
N ALA A 64 -2.22 -4.17 -0.97
CA ALA A 64 -0.76 -4.17 -1.18
C ALA A 64 -0.27 -5.48 -1.80
N ALA A 65 -0.74 -6.64 -1.30
CA ALA A 65 -0.35 -7.95 -1.79
C ALA A 65 -0.78 -8.18 -3.24
N GLY A 66 -2.06 -7.92 -3.58
CA GLY A 66 -2.59 -8.18 -4.92
C GLY A 66 -1.90 -7.34 -6.00
N PHE A 67 -1.71 -6.05 -5.75
CA PHE A 67 -0.97 -5.19 -6.69
C PHE A 67 0.50 -5.58 -6.81
N ALA A 68 1.20 -5.83 -5.70
CA ALA A 68 2.62 -6.17 -5.73
C ALA A 68 2.90 -7.51 -6.43
N VAL A 69 2.03 -8.51 -6.23
CA VAL A 69 2.16 -9.83 -6.89
C VAL A 69 1.95 -9.73 -8.40
N ALA A 70 1.12 -8.79 -8.87
CA ALA A 70 0.89 -8.52 -10.29
C ALA A 70 1.99 -7.67 -10.96
N MET A 71 2.84 -6.98 -10.19
CA MET A 71 3.93 -6.14 -10.70
C MET A 71 5.02 -6.97 -11.37
N GLN A 72 5.68 -6.37 -12.36
CA GLN A 72 6.86 -6.90 -13.02
C GLN A 72 8.14 -6.15 -12.58
N PRO A 73 9.32 -6.74 -12.81
CA PRO A 73 10.57 -5.99 -12.68
C PRO A 73 10.54 -4.74 -13.56
N GLY A 74 10.99 -3.61 -13.01
CA GLY A 74 10.95 -2.30 -13.68
C GLY A 74 9.73 -1.45 -13.34
N ASP A 75 8.63 -2.05 -12.86
CA ASP A 75 7.48 -1.28 -12.38
C ASP A 75 7.81 -0.51 -11.11
N LEU A 76 7.25 0.68 -11.01
CA LEU A 76 7.50 1.61 -9.90
C LEU A 76 6.24 1.80 -9.04
N SER A 77 6.43 1.85 -7.73
CA SER A 77 5.36 2.10 -6.76
C SER A 77 5.58 3.40 -5.98
N PHE A 78 4.50 4.12 -5.76
CA PHE A 78 4.42 5.35 -4.98
C PHE A 78 3.31 5.18 -3.95
N CYS A 79 3.55 5.51 -2.70
CA CYS A 79 2.55 5.34 -1.65
C CYS A 79 2.52 6.52 -0.68
N THR A 80 1.50 6.52 0.17
CA THR A 80 1.36 7.50 1.24
C THR A 80 2.31 7.21 2.40
N TYR A 81 2.24 8.01 3.44
CA TYR A 81 2.90 7.78 4.75
C TYR A 81 2.52 6.44 5.40
N ARG A 82 1.44 5.75 4.94
CA ARG A 82 1.06 4.38 5.31
C ARG A 82 1.71 3.38 4.36
N GLY A 83 3.03 3.49 4.19
CA GLY A 83 3.77 2.83 3.14
C GLY A 83 4.42 1.49 3.51
N HIS A 84 4.33 1.03 4.77
CA HIS A 84 5.04 -0.18 5.22
C HIS A 84 4.65 -1.40 4.41
N ALA A 85 3.32 -1.67 4.28
CA ALA A 85 2.82 -2.81 3.54
C ALA A 85 3.25 -2.77 2.07
N HIS A 86 3.13 -1.62 1.41
CA HIS A 86 3.55 -1.47 0.01
C HIS A 86 5.05 -1.70 -0.18
N THR A 87 5.87 -1.23 0.77
CA THR A 87 7.33 -1.41 0.75
C THR A 87 7.71 -2.87 0.93
N LEU A 88 7.14 -3.54 1.94
CA LEU A 88 7.38 -4.97 2.20
C LEU A 88 6.89 -5.85 1.04
N ALA A 89 5.70 -5.58 0.51
CA ALA A 89 5.13 -6.34 -0.60
C ALA A 89 6.00 -6.28 -1.88
N ARG A 90 6.81 -5.23 -2.05
CA ARG A 90 7.83 -5.13 -3.11
C ARG A 90 9.09 -5.96 -2.84
N GLY A 91 9.14 -6.69 -1.73
CA GLY A 91 10.25 -7.55 -1.37
C GLY A 91 11.42 -6.83 -0.70
N VAL A 92 11.18 -5.64 -0.13
CA VAL A 92 12.16 -5.03 0.78
C VAL A 92 12.25 -5.89 2.02
N PRO A 93 13.47 -6.27 2.49
CA PRO A 93 13.64 -7.12 3.66
C PRO A 93 12.96 -6.53 4.91
N ILE A 94 12.31 -7.40 5.69
CA ILE A 94 11.63 -7.01 6.95
C ILE A 94 12.60 -6.29 7.89
N GLU A 95 13.84 -6.78 7.98
CA GLU A 95 14.89 -6.17 8.80
C GLU A 95 15.16 -4.71 8.41
N GLN A 96 15.24 -4.43 7.10
CA GLN A 96 15.48 -3.06 6.64
C GLN A 96 14.32 -2.13 6.97
N VAL A 97 13.07 -2.60 6.83
CA VAL A 97 11.90 -1.80 7.19
C VAL A 97 11.84 -1.57 8.70
N LEU A 98 11.92 -2.62 9.52
CA LEU A 98 11.90 -2.49 10.97
C LEU A 98 13.08 -1.66 11.49
N GLY A 99 14.28 -1.84 10.92
CA GLY A 99 15.47 -1.05 11.25
C GLY A 99 15.25 0.44 10.98
N GLU A 100 14.59 0.78 9.86
CA GLU A 100 14.25 2.17 9.54
C GLU A 100 13.27 2.77 10.55
N LEU A 101 12.21 2.01 10.91
CA LEU A 101 11.23 2.43 11.91
C LEU A 101 11.86 2.63 13.30
N MET A 102 12.86 1.81 13.64
CA MET A 102 13.60 1.88 14.90
C MET A 102 14.77 2.87 14.85
N GLN A 103 14.99 3.55 13.73
CA GLN A 103 16.12 4.46 13.51
C GLN A 103 17.48 3.79 13.75
N ARG A 104 17.68 2.62 13.12
CA ARG A 104 18.92 1.85 13.20
C ARG A 104 19.75 1.98 11.92
N ASP A 105 21.06 1.74 12.03
CA ASP A 105 21.99 1.84 10.89
C ASP A 105 21.75 0.76 9.82
N ASN A 106 21.15 -0.40 10.19
CA ASN A 106 20.67 -1.41 9.26
C ASN A 106 19.29 -1.12 8.66
N GLY A 107 18.70 0.05 8.95
CA GLY A 107 17.45 0.50 8.32
C GLY A 107 17.62 0.77 6.83
N LEU A 108 16.51 0.71 6.09
CA LEU A 108 16.43 0.86 4.64
C LEU A 108 17.17 2.13 4.13
N MET A 109 17.04 3.22 4.87
CA MET A 109 17.71 4.50 4.60
C MET A 109 18.62 4.91 5.78
N ARG A 110 19.11 3.93 6.53
CA ARG A 110 19.95 4.12 7.71
C ARG A 110 19.30 4.98 8.79
N GLY A 111 17.98 4.85 8.94
CA GLY A 111 17.22 5.57 9.95
C GLY A 111 16.91 7.04 9.63
N LYS A 112 17.22 7.54 8.43
CA LYS A 112 16.99 8.94 8.03
C LYS A 112 15.53 9.28 7.78
N GLY A 113 14.78 8.35 7.16
CA GLY A 113 13.41 8.61 6.72
C GLY A 113 12.36 8.28 7.76
N GLY A 114 12.61 7.23 8.53
CA GLY A 114 11.63 6.70 9.47
C GLY A 114 10.38 6.14 8.78
N SER A 115 9.31 5.96 9.55
CA SER A 115 8.09 5.28 9.14
C SER A 115 7.39 5.88 7.91
N MET A 116 7.48 7.19 7.69
CA MET A 116 6.69 7.87 6.67
C MET A 116 7.44 8.16 5.35
N HIS A 117 8.71 7.75 5.23
CA HIS A 117 9.55 8.11 4.09
C HIS A 117 10.35 6.94 3.52
N LEU A 118 9.79 5.73 3.58
CA LEU A 118 10.45 4.53 3.07
C LEU A 118 10.68 4.62 1.56
N THR A 119 11.92 4.40 1.13
CA THR A 119 12.33 4.45 -0.27
C THR A 119 13.33 3.34 -0.58
N SER A 120 13.10 2.59 -1.66
CA SER A 120 14.00 1.56 -2.18
C SER A 120 13.96 1.56 -3.70
N VAL A 121 14.82 2.37 -4.31
CA VAL A 121 14.89 2.50 -5.78
C VAL A 121 15.18 1.15 -6.44
N GLU A 122 16.06 0.34 -5.85
CA GLU A 122 16.39 -1.00 -6.33
C GLU A 122 15.17 -1.91 -6.44
N ARG A 123 14.21 -1.78 -5.51
CA ARG A 123 12.96 -2.55 -5.48
C ARG A 123 11.80 -1.84 -6.19
N GLY A 124 12.06 -0.68 -6.82
CA GLY A 124 11.02 0.12 -7.47
C GLY A 124 10.05 0.80 -6.49
N VAL A 125 10.42 0.92 -5.21
CA VAL A 125 9.68 1.71 -4.22
C VAL A 125 10.20 3.14 -4.27
N MET A 126 9.45 4.03 -4.92
CA MET A 126 9.89 5.39 -5.20
C MET A 126 9.55 6.38 -4.09
N GLY A 127 9.00 5.89 -3.00
CA GLY A 127 8.84 6.59 -1.74
C GLY A 127 7.47 6.46 -1.11
N SER A 128 7.49 6.61 0.22
CA SER A 128 6.32 6.95 1.04
C SER A 128 6.30 8.45 1.23
N TYR A 129 5.14 9.08 1.04
CA TYR A 129 5.01 10.53 1.02
C TYR A 129 4.14 11.02 2.18
N ALA A 130 4.70 11.88 3.04
CA ALA A 130 3.96 12.50 4.13
C ALA A 130 2.95 13.54 3.64
N ILE A 131 3.24 14.21 2.53
CA ILE A 131 2.35 15.21 1.96
C ILE A 131 1.28 14.51 1.13
N VAL A 132 0.04 14.58 1.58
CA VAL A 132 -1.11 13.95 0.93
C VAL A 132 -1.23 14.40 -0.52
N GLY A 133 -1.24 13.43 -1.44
CA GLY A 133 -1.44 13.65 -2.87
C GLY A 133 -0.23 14.16 -3.66
N ALA A 134 0.87 14.58 -3.01
CA ALA A 134 2.04 15.10 -3.71
C ALA A 134 2.67 14.05 -4.66
N HIS A 135 2.53 12.78 -4.35
CA HIS A 135 3.09 11.67 -5.13
C HIS A 135 2.30 11.34 -6.41
N LEU A 136 1.07 11.80 -6.57
CA LEU A 136 0.27 11.53 -7.77
C LEU A 136 0.92 12.14 -9.03
N PRO A 137 1.23 13.45 -9.08
CA PRO A 137 1.91 14.03 -10.24
C PRO A 137 3.34 13.49 -10.40
N ILE A 138 4.01 13.08 -9.32
CA ILE A 138 5.35 12.46 -9.39
C ILE A 138 5.26 11.09 -10.07
N ALA A 139 4.25 10.28 -9.74
CA ALA A 139 3.98 9.01 -10.43
C ALA A 139 3.68 9.20 -11.92
N CYS A 140 2.96 10.28 -12.29
CA CYS A 140 2.77 10.66 -13.69
C CYS A 140 4.10 10.96 -14.38
N GLY A 141 5.02 11.68 -13.71
CA GLY A 141 6.35 11.97 -14.25
C GLY A 141 7.16 10.70 -14.50
N ALA A 142 7.11 9.73 -13.59
CA ALA A 142 7.75 8.44 -13.75
C ALA A 142 7.15 7.63 -14.92
N ALA A 143 5.82 7.61 -15.04
CA ALA A 143 5.13 6.97 -16.15
C ALA A 143 5.46 7.65 -17.49
N TRP A 144 5.52 8.98 -17.52
CA TRP A 144 5.93 9.73 -18.70
C TRP A 144 7.37 9.42 -19.11
N ARG A 145 8.29 9.33 -18.13
CA ARG A 145 9.67 8.88 -18.41
C ARG A 145 9.69 7.52 -19.10
N ALA A 146 8.93 6.54 -18.61
CA ALA A 146 8.87 5.21 -19.20
C ALA A 146 8.36 5.29 -20.66
N GLN A 147 7.27 6.00 -20.90
CA GLN A 147 6.69 6.21 -22.23
C GLN A 147 7.69 6.92 -23.17
N TYR A 148 8.31 8.00 -22.72
CA TYR A 148 9.29 8.77 -23.50
C TYR A 148 10.49 7.94 -23.91
N LYS A 149 10.94 7.02 -23.05
CA LYS A 149 12.05 6.10 -23.33
C LYS A 149 11.64 4.83 -24.06
N GLY A 150 10.36 4.66 -24.44
CA GLY A 150 9.86 3.45 -25.08
C GLY A 150 9.88 2.21 -24.19
N GLN A 151 9.96 2.40 -22.86
CA GLN A 151 9.92 1.33 -21.87
C GLN A 151 8.48 0.88 -21.61
N LYS A 152 8.32 -0.34 -21.10
CA LYS A 152 7.00 -0.92 -20.74
C LYS A 152 6.72 -0.87 -19.26
N ASP A 153 7.55 -0.18 -18.49
CA ASP A 153 7.39 -0.04 -17.05
C ASP A 153 6.11 0.75 -16.73
N VAL A 154 5.42 0.32 -15.69
CA VAL A 154 4.19 0.94 -15.22
C VAL A 154 4.42 1.57 -13.85
N SER A 155 3.88 2.75 -13.63
CA SER A 155 3.83 3.36 -12.31
C SER A 155 2.51 3.03 -11.63
N VAL A 156 2.56 2.56 -10.37
CA VAL A 156 1.37 2.44 -9.53
C VAL A 156 1.44 3.44 -8.38
N CYS A 157 0.34 4.14 -8.15
CA CYS A 157 0.25 5.21 -7.16
C CYS A 157 -0.89 4.91 -6.19
N PHE A 158 -0.56 4.57 -4.94
CA PHE A 158 -1.52 4.28 -3.87
C PHE A 158 -1.82 5.55 -3.07
N PHE A 159 -3.09 5.83 -2.82
CA PHE A 159 -3.52 7.00 -2.04
C PHE A 159 -4.82 6.70 -1.30
N GLY A 160 -5.09 7.44 -0.22
CA GLY A 160 -6.31 7.30 0.56
C GLY A 160 -7.48 8.10 -0.03
N ASP A 161 -8.69 7.77 0.40
CA ASP A 161 -9.95 8.41 0.03
C ASP A 161 -9.93 9.95 0.20
N GLY A 162 -9.37 10.46 1.30
CA GLY A 162 -9.24 11.91 1.53
C GLY A 162 -8.39 12.65 0.48
N THR A 163 -7.50 11.95 -0.22
CA THR A 163 -6.67 12.54 -1.29
C THR A 163 -7.51 13.05 -2.46
N THR A 164 -8.69 12.48 -2.67
CA THR A 164 -9.56 12.86 -3.79
C THR A 164 -10.11 14.28 -3.71
N ASN A 165 -9.96 14.95 -2.57
CA ASN A 165 -10.45 16.32 -2.34
C ASN A 165 -9.39 17.41 -2.56
N ILE A 166 -8.17 17.05 -3.01
CA ILE A 166 -7.11 18.04 -3.26
C ILE A 166 -6.84 18.23 -4.76
N GLY A 167 -6.33 19.40 -5.13
CA GLY A 167 -6.07 19.78 -6.51
C GLY A 167 -5.16 18.81 -7.25
N ALA A 168 -4.08 18.34 -6.62
CA ALA A 168 -3.12 17.41 -7.21
C ALA A 168 -3.74 16.10 -7.72
N PHE A 169 -4.81 15.60 -7.09
CA PHE A 169 -5.57 14.45 -7.59
C PHE A 169 -6.16 14.73 -8.97
N HIS A 170 -6.86 15.85 -9.10
CA HIS A 170 -7.53 16.23 -10.34
C HIS A 170 -6.54 16.53 -11.47
N GLU A 171 -5.47 17.24 -11.15
CA GLU A 171 -4.41 17.60 -12.10
C GLU A 171 -3.68 16.35 -12.60
N ALA A 172 -3.29 15.44 -11.72
CA ALA A 172 -2.58 14.20 -12.08
C ALA A 172 -3.43 13.30 -12.98
N LEU A 173 -4.71 13.11 -12.66
CA LEU A 173 -5.62 12.28 -13.45
C LEU A 173 -5.85 12.87 -14.84
N ASN A 174 -6.10 14.18 -14.93
CA ASN A 174 -6.25 14.86 -16.20
C ASN A 174 -4.98 14.75 -17.06
N PHE A 175 -3.83 15.03 -16.47
CA PHE A 175 -2.54 14.92 -17.16
C PHE A 175 -2.28 13.50 -17.67
N ALA A 176 -2.50 12.49 -16.81
CA ALA A 176 -2.31 11.09 -17.18
C ALA A 176 -3.25 10.64 -18.32
N ALA A 177 -4.52 11.06 -18.27
CA ALA A 177 -5.51 10.72 -19.28
C ALA A 177 -5.19 11.36 -20.65
N VAL A 178 -4.86 12.66 -20.66
CA VAL A 178 -4.51 13.39 -21.89
C VAL A 178 -3.32 12.75 -22.61
N TRP A 179 -2.30 12.35 -21.86
CA TRP A 179 -1.06 11.78 -22.41
C TRP A 179 -1.08 10.26 -22.51
N LYS A 180 -2.17 9.61 -22.09
CA LYS A 180 -2.31 8.13 -22.02
C LYS A 180 -1.13 7.47 -21.31
N LEU A 181 -0.75 8.02 -20.17
CA LEU A 181 0.40 7.55 -19.40
C LEU A 181 0.17 6.15 -18.84
N PRO A 182 1.22 5.30 -18.78
CA PRO A 182 1.16 3.98 -18.14
C PRO A 182 1.19 4.11 -16.60
N VAL A 183 0.15 4.68 -16.01
CA VAL A 183 0.01 4.85 -14.57
C VAL A 183 -1.32 4.26 -14.08
N ILE A 184 -1.27 3.60 -12.92
CA ILE A 184 -2.43 3.06 -12.23
C ILE A 184 -2.59 3.84 -10.93
N PHE A 185 -3.73 4.49 -10.77
CA PHE A 185 -4.13 5.19 -9.55
C PHE A 185 -5.01 4.27 -8.70
N VAL A 186 -4.60 4.00 -7.47
CA VAL A 186 -5.27 3.08 -6.56
C VAL A 186 -5.69 3.84 -5.30
N CYS A 187 -6.99 4.03 -5.16
CA CYS A 187 -7.59 4.61 -3.97
C CYS A 187 -7.85 3.50 -2.93
N GLU A 188 -7.16 3.54 -1.81
CA GLU A 188 -7.45 2.74 -0.63
C GLU A 188 -8.55 3.44 0.18
N ASN A 189 -9.81 3.22 -0.20
CA ASN A 189 -10.95 3.79 0.50
C ASN A 189 -11.22 3.00 1.77
N ASN A 190 -10.74 3.53 2.89
CA ASN A 190 -10.96 2.96 4.23
C ASN A 190 -12.04 3.70 5.02
N PHE A 191 -12.84 4.53 4.34
CA PHE A 191 -13.97 5.31 4.83
C PHE A 191 -13.66 6.46 5.79
N TYR A 192 -12.39 6.70 6.11
CA TYR A 192 -12.01 7.74 7.04
C TYR A 192 -10.82 8.56 6.55
N MET A 193 -11.06 9.85 6.32
CA MET A 193 -10.01 10.84 6.15
C MET A 193 -9.53 11.29 7.54
N GLU A 194 -8.41 10.73 8.00
CA GLU A 194 -7.91 10.88 9.36
C GLU A 194 -8.94 10.46 10.41
N TYR A 195 -9.72 11.38 10.96
CA TYR A 195 -10.75 11.17 11.99
C TYR A 195 -12.17 11.35 11.45
N THR A 196 -12.32 11.91 10.23
CA THR A 196 -13.60 12.30 9.66
C THR A 196 -14.09 11.24 8.68
N PRO A 197 -15.34 10.76 8.80
CA PRO A 197 -15.93 9.89 7.78
C PRO A 197 -15.87 10.55 6.41
N ILE A 198 -15.44 9.82 5.39
CA ILE A 198 -15.29 10.38 4.03
C ILE A 198 -16.62 10.89 3.48
N SER A 199 -17.74 10.32 3.89
CA SER A 199 -19.09 10.73 3.50
C SER A 199 -19.51 12.13 4.01
N GLU A 200 -18.81 12.66 5.01
CA GLU A 200 -19.07 14.02 5.52
C GLU A 200 -18.35 15.11 4.74
N VAL A 201 -17.31 14.74 4.00
CA VAL A 201 -16.40 15.68 3.32
C VAL A 201 -16.30 15.44 1.82
N THR A 202 -17.03 14.47 1.28
CA THR A 202 -17.04 14.14 -0.15
C THR A 202 -18.49 14.02 -0.65
N ALA A 203 -18.78 14.72 -1.74
CA ALA A 203 -20.15 14.82 -2.28
C ALA A 203 -20.63 13.54 -2.97
N VAL A 204 -19.74 12.62 -3.33
CA VAL A 204 -20.04 11.37 -4.07
C VAL A 204 -19.79 10.15 -3.18
N ALA A 205 -20.47 9.05 -3.47
CA ALA A 205 -20.44 7.85 -2.65
C ALA A 205 -19.07 7.13 -2.74
N HIS A 206 -18.48 7.09 -3.94
CA HIS A 206 -17.16 6.52 -4.19
C HIS A 206 -16.19 7.64 -4.58
N PRO A 207 -15.39 8.14 -3.62
CA PRO A 207 -14.66 9.39 -3.78
C PRO A 207 -13.69 9.42 -4.97
N ALA A 208 -13.13 8.28 -5.37
CA ALA A 208 -12.30 8.19 -6.55
C ALA A 208 -13.11 7.76 -7.78
N ALA A 209 -13.79 6.63 -7.72
CA ALA A 209 -14.41 5.98 -8.86
C ALA A 209 -15.54 6.81 -9.49
N ASP A 210 -16.35 7.51 -8.68
CA ASP A 210 -17.44 8.34 -9.20
C ASP A 210 -16.94 9.60 -9.93
N ARG A 211 -15.65 9.93 -9.81
CA ARG A 211 -14.99 11.02 -10.54
C ARG A 211 -14.29 10.56 -11.82
N ALA A 212 -14.19 9.25 -12.06
CA ALA A 212 -13.45 8.68 -13.20
C ALA A 212 -13.94 9.23 -14.56
N ALA A 213 -15.25 9.35 -14.73
CA ALA A 213 -15.87 9.85 -15.96
C ALA A 213 -15.43 11.28 -16.33
N ALA A 214 -15.07 12.13 -15.35
CA ALA A 214 -14.57 13.47 -15.61
C ALA A 214 -13.23 13.49 -16.37
N TYR A 215 -12.51 12.37 -16.37
CA TYR A 215 -11.21 12.19 -17.07
C TYR A 215 -11.32 11.19 -18.22
N GLY A 216 -12.55 10.77 -18.60
CA GLY A 216 -12.76 9.75 -19.62
C GLY A 216 -12.27 8.35 -19.19
N LEU A 217 -12.21 8.08 -17.89
CA LEU A 217 -11.79 6.79 -17.33
C LEU A 217 -13.00 5.95 -16.92
N GLU A 218 -12.78 4.64 -16.90
CA GLU A 218 -13.75 3.67 -16.40
C GLU A 218 -13.92 3.79 -14.88
N ARG A 219 -15.16 3.64 -14.42
CA ARG A 219 -15.50 3.55 -13.01
C ARG A 219 -15.23 2.14 -12.50
N ILE A 220 -14.19 1.96 -11.68
CA ILE A 220 -13.80 0.67 -11.12
C ILE A 220 -13.85 0.76 -9.60
N VAL A 221 -14.74 -0.02 -8.99
CA VAL A 221 -14.84 -0.19 -7.51
C VAL A 221 -14.75 -1.67 -7.23
N ILE A 222 -13.86 -2.06 -6.33
CA ILE A 222 -13.64 -3.46 -5.97
C ILE A 222 -13.63 -3.67 -4.45
N ASP A 223 -13.86 -4.92 -4.03
CA ASP A 223 -13.58 -5.35 -2.66
C ASP A 223 -12.05 -5.42 -2.45
N GLY A 224 -11.53 -4.44 -1.71
CA GLY A 224 -10.10 -4.35 -1.38
C GLY A 224 -9.65 -5.38 -0.34
N ASN A 225 -10.55 -6.15 0.28
CA ASN A 225 -10.22 -7.23 1.20
C ASN A 225 -10.18 -8.60 0.52
N ASP A 226 -10.57 -8.69 -0.76
CA ASP A 226 -10.46 -9.90 -1.56
C ASP A 226 -9.19 -9.87 -2.42
N ALA A 227 -8.16 -10.59 -2.02
CA ALA A 227 -6.86 -10.57 -2.70
C ALA A 227 -6.90 -11.11 -4.13
N ASP A 228 -7.82 -12.03 -4.47
CA ASP A 228 -7.98 -12.53 -5.83
C ASP A 228 -8.59 -11.46 -6.73
N VAL A 229 -9.62 -10.75 -6.25
CA VAL A 229 -10.24 -9.62 -6.96
C VAL A 229 -9.22 -8.51 -7.18
N VAL A 230 -8.46 -8.16 -6.14
CA VAL A 230 -7.39 -7.15 -6.24
C VAL A 230 -6.34 -7.57 -7.26
N TYR A 231 -5.82 -8.79 -7.17
CA TYR A 231 -4.80 -9.30 -8.10
C TYR A 231 -5.27 -9.27 -9.56
N ARG A 232 -6.50 -9.69 -9.83
CA ARG A 232 -7.05 -9.71 -11.20
C ARG A 232 -7.25 -8.32 -11.75
N THR A 233 -7.82 -7.44 -10.96
CA THR A 233 -8.01 -6.04 -11.35
C THR A 233 -6.65 -5.37 -11.60
N ALA A 234 -5.67 -5.61 -10.72
CA ALA A 234 -4.31 -5.13 -10.90
C ALA A 234 -3.70 -5.66 -12.20
N SER A 235 -3.77 -6.98 -12.45
CA SER A 235 -3.22 -7.62 -13.64
C SER A 235 -3.80 -7.03 -14.93
N SER A 236 -5.12 -6.83 -14.97
CA SER A 236 -5.80 -6.18 -16.10
C SER A 236 -5.33 -4.74 -16.30
N ALA A 237 -5.22 -3.97 -15.21
CA ALA A 237 -4.76 -2.58 -15.27
C ALA A 237 -3.29 -2.47 -15.73
N TYR A 238 -2.40 -3.37 -15.27
CA TYR A 238 -1.02 -3.42 -15.75
C TYR A 238 -0.95 -3.78 -17.24
N GLN A 239 -1.74 -4.75 -17.70
CA GLN A 239 -1.81 -5.10 -19.13
C GLN A 239 -2.28 -3.93 -19.96
N LYS A 240 -3.35 -3.25 -19.54
CA LYS A 240 -3.89 -2.04 -20.19
C LYS A 240 -2.81 -0.95 -20.31
N ALA A 241 -2.13 -0.64 -19.22
CA ALA A 241 -1.09 0.38 -19.17
C ALA A 241 0.09 0.04 -20.10
N ARG A 242 0.58 -1.22 -20.08
CA ARG A 242 1.67 -1.69 -20.95
C ARG A 242 1.31 -1.68 -22.42
N ALA A 243 0.03 -1.86 -22.73
CA ALA A 243 -0.50 -1.77 -24.10
C ALA A 243 -0.63 -0.32 -24.60
N GLY A 244 -0.32 0.68 -23.76
CA GLY A 244 -0.43 2.11 -24.13
C GLY A 244 -1.86 2.61 -24.19
N LEU A 245 -2.81 1.92 -23.55
CA LEU A 245 -4.23 2.28 -23.52
C LEU A 245 -4.57 3.33 -22.46
N GLY A 246 -3.56 3.88 -21.78
CA GLY A 246 -3.70 4.96 -20.82
C GLY A 246 -3.89 4.49 -19.36
N PRO A 247 -4.20 5.43 -18.46
CA PRO A 247 -4.27 5.17 -17.04
C PRO A 247 -5.51 4.38 -16.63
N SER A 248 -5.46 3.84 -15.40
CA SER A 248 -6.65 3.30 -14.71
C SER A 248 -6.81 4.00 -13.37
N LEU A 249 -8.06 4.18 -12.92
CA LEU A 249 -8.42 4.65 -11.60
C LEU A 249 -9.25 3.56 -10.93
N ILE A 250 -8.74 3.01 -9.83
CA ILE A 250 -9.34 1.88 -9.12
C ILE A 250 -9.59 2.28 -7.68
N GLU A 251 -10.82 2.11 -7.19
CA GLU A 251 -11.18 2.29 -5.80
C GLU A 251 -11.34 0.94 -5.13
N CYS A 252 -10.47 0.68 -4.14
CA CYS A 252 -10.47 -0.52 -3.32
C CYS A 252 -11.18 -0.21 -2.00
N LEU A 253 -12.35 -0.80 -1.78
CA LEU A 253 -13.06 -0.70 -0.51
C LEU A 253 -12.39 -1.60 0.51
N THR A 254 -11.84 -1.01 1.55
CA THR A 254 -11.10 -1.71 2.60
C THR A 254 -11.37 -1.07 3.96
N TYR A 255 -10.70 -1.53 5.02
CA TYR A 255 -10.89 -0.93 6.33
C TYR A 255 -9.61 -1.00 7.17
N ARG A 256 -9.27 0.11 7.78
CA ARG A 256 -8.14 0.24 8.69
C ARG A 256 -8.50 -0.32 10.07
N HIS A 257 -7.85 -1.40 10.53
CA HIS A 257 -8.15 -1.98 11.84
C HIS A 257 -7.66 -1.11 13.01
N SER A 258 -6.54 -0.42 12.85
CA SER A 258 -6.01 0.54 13.82
C SER A 258 -6.62 1.92 13.64
N GLY A 259 -6.33 2.85 14.54
CA GLY A 259 -6.62 4.26 14.35
C GLY A 259 -5.86 4.87 13.16
N HIS A 260 -5.99 6.17 12.93
CA HIS A 260 -5.30 6.85 11.85
C HIS A 260 -3.78 6.71 11.97
N SER A 261 -3.25 7.04 13.13
CA SER A 261 -1.90 6.71 13.55
C SER A 261 -1.95 5.70 14.70
N ARG A 262 -0.81 5.14 15.06
CA ARG A 262 -0.74 4.17 16.16
C ARG A 262 -1.10 4.73 17.54
N ALA A 263 -1.03 6.05 17.70
CA ALA A 263 -1.43 6.73 18.94
C ALA A 263 -2.91 7.10 18.99
N ASP A 264 -3.63 6.92 17.88
CA ASP A 264 -5.04 7.24 17.75
C ASP A 264 -5.92 6.10 18.30
N PRO A 265 -6.74 6.35 19.34
CA PRO A 265 -7.64 5.35 19.91
C PRO A 265 -8.90 5.09 19.09
N ALA A 266 -9.08 5.77 17.95
CA ALA A 266 -10.19 5.63 17.02
C ALA A 266 -11.60 5.81 17.63
N LYS A 267 -11.76 6.68 18.62
CA LYS A 267 -13.04 6.94 19.33
C LYS A 267 -14.11 7.61 18.47
N TYR A 268 -13.77 8.07 17.29
CA TYR A 268 -14.68 8.66 16.30
C TYR A 268 -15.50 7.62 15.52
N ARG A 269 -15.14 6.34 15.65
CA ARG A 269 -15.85 5.25 14.97
C ARG A 269 -17.12 4.88 15.72
N PRO A 270 -18.22 4.56 15.02
CA PRO A 270 -19.39 3.98 15.64
C PRO A 270 -19.10 2.65 16.34
N ASP A 271 -19.80 2.37 17.43
CA ASP A 271 -19.68 1.11 18.14
C ASP A 271 -20.02 -0.08 17.23
N GLY A 272 -19.19 -1.12 17.28
CA GLY A 272 -19.37 -2.35 16.51
C GLY A 272 -18.95 -2.26 15.03
N GLU A 273 -18.53 -1.09 14.53
CA GLU A 273 -18.08 -0.97 13.12
C GLU A 273 -16.79 -1.73 12.86
N LEU A 274 -15.80 -1.60 13.74
CA LEU A 274 -14.53 -2.31 13.62
C LEU A 274 -14.72 -3.83 13.67
N GLU A 275 -15.59 -4.32 14.56
CA GLU A 275 -15.91 -5.74 14.71
C GLU A 275 -16.49 -6.33 13.44
N LYS A 276 -17.43 -5.63 12.80
CA LYS A 276 -18.02 -6.04 11.52
C LYS A 276 -16.96 -6.12 10.41
N TRP A 277 -16.03 -5.18 10.36
CA TRP A 277 -14.94 -5.21 9.39
C TRP A 277 -13.91 -6.31 9.68
N LYS A 278 -13.68 -6.66 10.93
CA LYS A 278 -12.84 -7.80 11.34
C LYS A 278 -13.45 -9.16 10.97
N GLU A 279 -14.77 -9.25 10.78
CA GLU A 279 -15.39 -10.43 10.18
C GLU A 279 -14.95 -10.60 8.72
N ARG A 280 -14.65 -9.50 8.05
CA ARG A 280 -14.14 -9.42 6.68
C ARG A 280 -12.63 -9.21 6.61
N ASP A 281 -11.89 -9.67 7.60
CA ASP A 281 -10.42 -9.59 7.62
C ASP A 281 -9.83 -10.31 6.39
N PRO A 282 -8.99 -9.63 5.58
CA PRO A 282 -8.48 -10.19 4.32
C PRO A 282 -7.71 -11.50 4.51
N ILE A 283 -6.98 -11.65 5.61
CA ILE A 283 -6.21 -12.87 5.89
C ILE A 283 -7.13 -14.03 6.26
N LYS A 284 -8.17 -13.78 7.05
CA LYS A 284 -9.17 -14.81 7.38
C LYS A 284 -9.91 -15.29 6.13
N ILE A 285 -10.39 -14.35 5.32
CA ILE A 285 -11.08 -14.64 4.06
C ILE A 285 -10.17 -15.51 3.17
N TYR A 286 -8.93 -15.10 3.01
CA TYR A 286 -8.02 -15.78 2.10
C TYR A 286 -7.58 -17.15 2.61
N ARG A 287 -7.38 -17.30 3.92
CA ARG A 287 -7.08 -18.58 4.56
C ARG A 287 -8.20 -19.61 4.33
N GLU A 288 -9.45 -19.22 4.48
CA GLU A 288 -10.59 -20.09 4.19
C GLU A 288 -10.71 -20.38 2.68
N ARG A 289 -10.41 -19.41 1.82
CA ARG A 289 -10.38 -19.63 0.37
C ARG A 289 -9.32 -20.66 -0.05
N LEU A 290 -8.13 -20.62 0.53
CA LEU A 290 -7.09 -21.65 0.27
C LEU A 290 -7.61 -23.05 0.54
N LYS A 291 -8.33 -23.25 1.65
CA LYS A 291 -8.95 -24.55 1.98
C LYS A 291 -10.00 -24.96 0.96
N GLN A 292 -10.85 -24.01 0.51
CA GLN A 292 -11.87 -24.27 -0.52
C GLN A 292 -11.24 -24.75 -1.84
N PHE A 293 -10.03 -24.28 -2.16
CA PHE A 293 -9.23 -24.74 -3.31
C PHE A 293 -8.39 -26.00 -3.05
N GLY A 294 -8.59 -26.68 -1.91
CA GLY A 294 -7.92 -27.92 -1.58
C GLY A 294 -6.48 -27.76 -1.07
N ILE A 295 -6.04 -26.55 -0.79
CA ILE A 295 -4.73 -26.30 -0.20
C ILE A 295 -4.74 -26.72 1.27
N GLY A 296 -3.89 -27.69 1.61
CA GLY A 296 -3.87 -28.31 2.92
C GLY A 296 -3.40 -27.38 4.04
N GLU A 297 -3.91 -27.63 5.24
CA GLU A 297 -3.57 -26.86 6.46
C GLU A 297 -2.06 -26.84 6.75
N ASP A 298 -1.33 -27.91 6.40
CA ASP A 298 0.11 -28.00 6.63
C ASP A 298 0.89 -27.00 5.77
N ALA A 299 0.49 -26.77 4.51
CA ALA A 299 1.10 -25.76 3.65
C ALA A 299 0.84 -24.33 4.18
N ILE A 300 -0.36 -24.08 4.70
CA ILE A 300 -0.73 -22.79 5.31
C ILE A 300 0.12 -22.55 6.57
N ARG A 301 0.18 -23.52 7.47
CA ARG A 301 0.98 -23.44 8.71
C ARG A 301 2.47 -23.30 8.46
N ALA A 302 2.99 -23.95 7.42
CA ALA A 302 4.39 -23.81 7.03
C ALA A 302 4.72 -22.34 6.67
N ILE A 303 3.83 -21.66 5.92
CA ILE A 303 3.96 -20.24 5.60
C ILE A 303 3.93 -19.40 6.86
N GLU A 304 2.91 -19.60 7.71
CA GLU A 304 2.72 -18.82 8.94
C GLU A 304 3.94 -18.96 9.88
N THR A 305 4.47 -20.18 10.03
CA THR A 305 5.64 -20.45 10.87
C THR A 305 6.90 -19.79 10.31
N ASP A 306 7.13 -19.91 8.99
CA ASP A 306 8.30 -19.30 8.35
C ASP A 306 8.26 -17.77 8.47
N VAL A 307 7.10 -17.15 8.20
CA VAL A 307 6.94 -15.70 8.30
C VAL A 307 7.20 -15.20 9.73
N LYS A 308 6.61 -15.84 10.74
CA LYS A 308 6.84 -15.48 12.15
C LYS A 308 8.32 -15.58 12.53
N ARG A 309 8.96 -16.68 12.15
CA ARG A 309 10.40 -16.87 12.37
C ARG A 309 11.24 -15.74 11.74
N ARG A 310 10.89 -15.31 10.50
CA ARG A 310 11.59 -14.24 9.79
C ARG A 310 11.37 -12.89 10.47
N VAL A 311 10.14 -12.59 10.91
CA VAL A 311 9.83 -11.36 11.66
C VAL A 311 10.57 -11.32 12.98
N ASP A 312 10.65 -12.45 13.72
CA ASP A 312 11.39 -12.56 14.97
C ASP A 312 12.88 -12.32 14.75
N ALA A 313 13.48 -13.00 13.79
CA ALA A 313 14.89 -12.83 13.44
C ALA A 313 15.23 -11.37 13.06
N ALA A 314 14.41 -10.76 12.21
CA ALA A 314 14.56 -9.36 11.81
C ALA A 314 14.43 -8.40 13.01
N THR A 315 13.52 -8.69 13.94
CA THR A 315 13.32 -7.90 15.16
C THR A 315 14.57 -7.92 16.04
N GLU A 316 15.15 -9.09 16.27
CA GLU A 316 16.33 -9.21 17.12
C GLU A 316 17.57 -8.59 16.45
N ALA A 317 17.72 -8.74 15.14
CA ALA A 317 18.77 -8.06 14.38
C ALA A 317 18.66 -6.52 14.51
N CYS A 318 17.44 -5.96 14.39
CA CYS A 318 17.24 -4.52 14.57
C CYS A 318 17.47 -4.03 15.99
N LYS A 319 17.11 -4.82 17.01
CA LYS A 319 17.40 -4.47 18.41
C LYS A 319 18.90 -4.43 18.71
N ALA A 320 19.66 -5.33 18.09
CA ALA A 320 21.10 -5.42 18.22
C ALA A 320 21.87 -4.36 17.40
N ALA A 321 21.25 -3.83 16.35
CA ALA A 321 21.89 -2.86 15.46
C ALA A 321 22.13 -1.52 16.18
N PRO A 322 23.27 -0.86 15.91
CA PRO A 322 23.58 0.45 16.48
C PRO A 322 22.69 1.55 15.88
N PRO A 323 22.53 2.69 16.56
CA PRO A 323 22.01 3.89 15.91
C PRO A 323 22.96 4.33 14.79
N PRO A 324 22.48 5.03 13.76
CA PRO A 324 23.33 5.56 12.71
C PRO A 324 24.33 6.60 13.22
N SER A 325 25.47 6.68 12.57
CA SER A 325 26.47 7.73 12.85
C SER A 325 25.93 9.11 12.48
N LEU A 326 26.28 10.13 13.25
CA LEU A 326 25.93 11.52 12.96
C LEU A 326 26.54 12.01 11.64
N ASP A 327 27.58 11.38 11.12
CA ASP A 327 28.21 11.73 9.85
C ASP A 327 27.27 11.61 8.67
N ILE A 328 26.22 10.79 8.79
CA ILE A 328 25.23 10.63 7.72
C ILE A 328 24.25 11.79 7.56
N LEU A 329 24.20 12.73 8.51
CA LEU A 329 23.24 13.85 8.48
C LEU A 329 23.37 14.71 7.21
N THR A 330 24.54 14.81 6.64
CA THR A 330 24.85 15.62 5.45
C THR A 330 25.04 14.79 4.20
N THR A 331 24.90 13.47 4.26
CA THR A 331 25.02 12.59 3.09
C THR A 331 23.66 12.36 2.42
N ASP A 332 23.67 11.96 1.14
CA ASP A 332 22.48 11.59 0.36
C ASP A 332 21.42 12.71 0.25
N VAL A 333 21.83 13.96 0.37
CA VAL A 333 20.96 15.14 0.17
C VAL A 333 20.92 15.52 -1.31
N TYR A 334 22.07 15.41 -1.99
CA TYR A 334 22.22 15.69 -3.42
C TYR A 334 22.87 14.51 -4.13
N ALA A 335 22.57 14.36 -5.43
CA ALA A 335 23.07 13.24 -6.23
C ALA A 335 24.61 13.25 -6.41
N ASP A 336 25.26 14.39 -6.23
CA ASP A 336 26.70 14.60 -6.33
C ASP A 336 27.46 14.47 -5.00
N GLY A 337 26.80 13.90 -3.98
CA GLY A 337 27.38 13.68 -2.65
C GLY A 337 27.34 14.88 -1.72
N GLY A 338 26.58 15.89 -2.08
CA GLY A 338 26.42 17.09 -1.28
C GLY A 338 27.46 18.16 -1.61
N PHE A 339 27.00 19.33 -1.83
CA PHE A 339 27.79 20.43 -2.34
C PHE A 339 27.95 21.54 -1.32
N ALA A 340 29.16 22.03 -1.14
CA ALA A 340 29.34 23.34 -0.54
C ALA A 340 28.61 24.37 -1.40
N TRP A 341 27.70 25.14 -0.78
CA TRP A 341 27.03 26.22 -1.48
C TRP A 341 28.06 27.09 -2.21
N ARG A 342 27.89 27.22 -3.50
CA ARG A 342 28.64 28.23 -4.22
C ARG A 342 27.98 29.57 -3.90
N ASN A 343 28.65 30.34 -3.09
CA ASN A 343 28.33 31.76 -2.93
C ASN A 343 28.71 32.49 -4.20
#